data_a708c10a08635eea43b29c3c5248daff
#
_entry.id   a708c10a08635eea43b29c3c5248daff
#
_cell.length_a   1.000
_cell.length_b   1.000
_cell.length_c   1.000
_cell.angle_alpha   90.00
_cell.angle_beta   90.00
_cell.angle_gamma   90.00
#
_symmetry.space_group_name_H-M   'P 1'
#
loop_
_entity.id
_entity.type
_entity.pdbx_description
1 polymer ?
#
loop_
_entity_poly.entity_id
_entity_poly.type
_entity_poly.pdbx_seq_one_letter_code
_entity_poly.pdbx_strand_id
1 'polypeptide(L)'
;EKASNYLDNKGFKNVYMLKGGIINYFNKTNPVRSNWLGECFVFDNRVTIKKNTKLGNYTICNGCRMPLHNKEKKSPKFKIGLSCPKCYDNLTKDQFKRFTMRHQQIVKSKNNYKFKKNIIR
;
A
#
# COMPACT_ATOMS: atom_id res chain seq x y z
N GLU A 1 -6.74 18.35 -5.79
CA GLU A 1 -7.07 19.44 -6.74
C GLU A 1 -7.86 18.93 -7.95
N LYS A 2 -7.35 17.89 -8.66
CA LYS A 2 -8.07 17.28 -9.79
C LYS A 2 -9.41 16.68 -9.40
N ALA A 3 -9.49 16.02 -8.24
CA ALA A 3 -10.73 15.42 -7.75
C ALA A 3 -11.77 16.48 -7.39
N SER A 4 -11.38 17.59 -6.74
CA SER A 4 -12.29 18.68 -6.41
C SER A 4 -12.82 19.39 -7.65
N ASN A 5 -11.96 19.63 -8.65
CA ASN A 5 -12.37 20.20 -9.92
C ASN A 5 -13.35 19.29 -10.68
N TYR A 6 -13.11 17.98 -10.66
CA TYR A 6 -14.02 16.99 -11.24
C TYR A 6 -15.41 17.05 -10.59
N LEU A 7 -15.46 17.09 -9.27
CA LEU A 7 -16.71 17.17 -8.52
C LEU A 7 -17.46 18.48 -8.76
N ASP A 8 -16.75 19.61 -8.80
CA ASP A 8 -17.33 20.92 -9.16
C ASP A 8 -17.97 20.87 -10.55
N ASN A 9 -17.29 20.29 -11.54
CA ASN A 9 -17.80 20.15 -12.91
C ASN A 9 -19.02 19.22 -12.99
N LYS A 10 -19.20 18.29 -12.04
CA LYS A 10 -20.36 17.40 -11.95
C LYS A 10 -21.55 18.01 -11.19
N GLY A 11 -21.45 19.26 -10.75
CA GLY A 11 -22.54 19.98 -10.08
C GLY A 11 -22.61 19.83 -8.55
N PHE A 12 -21.62 19.23 -7.93
CA PHE A 12 -21.52 19.19 -6.47
C PHE A 12 -21.17 20.60 -5.94
N LYS A 13 -22.02 21.17 -5.07
CA LYS A 13 -21.87 22.55 -4.60
C LYS A 13 -20.96 22.68 -3.38
N ASN A 14 -20.86 21.67 -2.54
CA ASN A 14 -20.14 21.70 -1.27
C ASN A 14 -18.87 20.84 -1.35
N VAL A 15 -17.94 21.26 -2.21
CA VAL A 15 -16.66 20.58 -2.40
C VAL A 15 -15.57 21.35 -1.67
N TYR A 16 -14.91 20.70 -0.72
CA TYR A 16 -13.85 21.27 0.09
C TYR A 16 -12.57 20.48 -0.05
N MET A 17 -11.43 21.14 0.04
CA MET A 17 -10.11 20.52 0.11
C MET A 17 -9.55 20.68 1.52
N LEU A 18 -8.99 19.59 2.07
CA LEU A 18 -8.35 19.62 3.37
C LEU A 18 -6.99 20.33 3.26
N LYS A 19 -6.87 21.47 3.94
CA LYS A 19 -5.65 22.29 3.92
C LYS A 19 -4.46 21.52 4.50
N GLY A 20 -3.40 21.37 3.71
CA GLY A 20 -2.20 20.64 4.10
C GLY A 20 -2.32 19.13 4.01
N GLY A 21 -3.46 18.60 3.53
CA GLY A 21 -3.69 17.18 3.34
C GLY A 21 -3.95 16.39 4.63
N ILE A 22 -4.13 15.08 4.49
CA ILE A 22 -4.52 14.20 5.60
C ILE A 22 -3.42 14.08 6.68
N ILE A 23 -2.16 14.13 6.31
CA ILE A 23 -1.05 14.06 7.27
C ILE A 23 -1.06 15.28 8.19
N ASN A 24 -1.27 16.47 7.63
CA ASN A 24 -1.41 17.70 8.41
C ASN A 24 -2.61 17.65 9.36
N TYR A 25 -3.73 17.10 8.89
CA TYR A 25 -4.92 16.87 9.72
C TYR A 25 -4.58 15.96 10.91
N PHE A 26 -3.89 14.85 10.70
CA PHE A 26 -3.49 13.94 11.77
C PHE A 26 -2.50 14.57 12.75
N ASN A 27 -1.59 15.43 12.27
CA ASN A 27 -0.63 16.12 13.13
C ASN A 27 -1.29 17.18 14.04
N LYS A 28 -2.31 17.86 13.53
CA LYS A 28 -2.98 18.98 14.24
C LYS A 28 -4.19 18.54 15.05
N THR A 29 -4.72 17.34 14.81
CA THR A 29 -5.94 16.86 15.49
C THR A 29 -5.56 15.82 16.54
N ASN A 30 -6.11 15.98 17.77
CA ASN A 30 -5.97 14.97 18.79
C ASN A 30 -6.58 13.64 18.32
N PRO A 31 -5.86 12.51 18.38
CA PRO A 31 -6.37 11.22 17.91
C PRO A 31 -7.71 10.79 18.53
N VAL A 32 -7.95 11.16 19.78
CA VAL A 32 -9.22 10.86 20.49
C VAL A 32 -10.39 11.65 19.90
N ARG A 33 -10.14 12.88 19.42
CA ARG A 33 -11.15 13.77 18.85
C ARG A 33 -11.25 13.71 17.34
N SER A 34 -10.39 12.93 16.69
CA SER A 34 -10.40 12.77 15.24
C SER A 34 -11.65 12.03 14.77
N ASN A 35 -12.29 12.54 13.74
CA ASN A 35 -13.42 11.87 13.07
C ASN A 35 -12.97 10.77 12.11
N TRP A 36 -11.68 10.59 11.92
CA TRP A 36 -11.15 9.54 11.03
C TRP A 36 -11.27 8.16 11.67
N LEU A 37 -11.78 7.20 10.90
CA LEU A 37 -11.90 5.80 11.30
C LEU A 37 -10.96 4.92 10.46
N GLY A 38 -10.23 4.03 11.12
CA GLY A 38 -9.33 3.09 10.46
C GLY A 38 -7.97 3.69 10.08
N GLU A 39 -7.36 3.11 9.08
CA GLU A 39 -6.05 3.50 8.56
C GLU A 39 -6.20 4.27 7.25
N CYS A 40 -5.29 5.21 6.99
CA CYS A 40 -5.27 6.00 5.76
C CYS A 40 -4.17 5.49 4.82
N PHE A 41 -4.53 5.22 3.57
CA PHE A 41 -3.54 4.90 2.54
C PHE A 41 -2.71 6.14 2.18
N VAL A 42 -1.40 5.95 2.11
CA VAL A 42 -0.45 6.99 1.68
C VAL A 42 0.42 6.49 0.54
N PHE A 43 0.82 7.40 -0.35
CA PHE A 43 1.57 7.07 -1.58
C PHE A 43 3.08 7.01 -1.34
N ASP A 44 3.52 6.41 -0.24
CA ASP A 44 4.93 6.20 0.06
C ASP A 44 5.17 4.81 0.67
N ASN A 45 6.39 4.55 1.15
CA ASN A 45 6.79 3.25 1.68
C ASN A 45 6.06 2.83 2.97
N ARG A 46 5.36 3.74 3.62
CA ARG A 46 4.56 3.43 4.82
C ARG A 46 3.29 2.65 4.50
N VAL A 47 2.77 2.75 3.28
CA VAL A 47 1.53 2.16 2.76
C VAL A 47 0.28 2.72 3.43
N THR A 48 0.15 2.57 4.74
CA THR A 48 -0.93 3.17 5.53
C THR A 48 -0.40 3.81 6.81
N ILE A 49 -1.12 4.81 7.28
CA ILE A 49 -0.87 5.45 8.57
C ILE A 49 -2.15 5.48 9.41
N LYS A 50 -1.98 5.46 10.71
CA LYS A 50 -3.05 5.65 11.68
C LYS A 50 -3.26 7.13 11.98
N LYS A 51 -4.37 7.49 12.61
CA LYS A 51 -4.69 8.88 12.95
C LYS A 51 -3.69 9.56 13.91
N ASN A 52 -2.76 8.83 14.50
CA ASN A 52 -1.64 9.37 15.28
C ASN A 52 -0.32 9.43 14.47
N THR A 53 -0.38 9.34 13.16
CA THR A 53 0.74 9.29 12.20
C THR A 53 1.67 8.09 12.35
N LYS A 54 1.35 7.13 13.19
CA LYS A 54 2.10 5.88 13.30
C LYS A 54 1.83 4.96 12.10
N LEU A 55 2.78 4.07 11.83
CA LEU A 55 2.65 3.08 10.76
C LEU A 55 1.42 2.20 10.96
N GLY A 56 0.69 1.95 9.88
CA GLY A 56 -0.42 1.03 9.84
C GLY A 56 0.02 -0.44 9.66
N ASN A 57 -0.98 -1.31 9.54
CA ASN A 57 -0.80 -2.77 9.44
C ASN A 57 -0.96 -3.29 8.00
N TYR A 58 -0.86 -2.41 7.01
CA TYR A 58 -0.97 -2.76 5.59
C TYR A 58 0.38 -2.83 4.92
N THR A 59 0.50 -3.74 3.97
CA THR A 59 1.60 -3.82 3.01
C THR A 59 1.03 -3.75 1.60
N ILE A 60 1.89 -3.63 0.59
CA ILE A 60 1.45 -3.63 -0.80
C ILE A 60 1.57 -5.02 -1.39
N CYS A 61 0.54 -5.48 -2.09
CA CYS A 61 0.64 -6.67 -2.93
C CYS A 61 1.60 -6.40 -4.09
N ASN A 62 2.61 -7.26 -4.25
CA ASN A 62 3.59 -7.11 -5.33
C ASN A 62 3.02 -7.44 -6.72
N GLY A 63 1.86 -8.07 -6.80
CA GLY A 63 1.15 -8.30 -8.05
C GLY A 63 0.35 -7.08 -8.50
N CYS A 64 -0.74 -6.77 -7.80
CA CYS A 64 -1.68 -5.72 -8.19
C CYS A 64 -1.42 -4.34 -7.57
N ARG A 65 -0.47 -4.23 -6.66
CA ARG A 65 -0.11 -2.98 -5.95
C ARG A 65 -1.19 -2.43 -5.01
N MET A 66 -2.22 -3.22 -4.72
CA MET A 66 -3.25 -2.83 -3.76
C MET A 66 -2.79 -3.03 -2.32
N PRO A 67 -3.28 -2.22 -1.36
CA PRO A 67 -3.02 -2.43 0.06
C PRO A 67 -3.53 -3.79 0.53
N LEU A 68 -2.74 -4.45 1.35
CA LEU A 68 -2.97 -5.81 1.82
C LEU A 68 -2.85 -5.88 3.34
N HIS A 69 -3.94 -6.21 4.01
CA HIS A 69 -3.97 -6.40 5.46
C HIS A 69 -3.34 -7.74 5.85
N ASN A 70 -2.76 -7.82 7.05
CA ASN A 70 -2.15 -9.06 7.55
C ASN A 70 -3.10 -10.27 7.56
N LYS A 71 -4.39 -10.04 7.79
CA LYS A 71 -5.42 -11.10 7.73
C LYS A 71 -5.56 -11.70 6.33
N GLU A 72 -5.41 -10.90 5.28
CA GLU A 72 -5.51 -11.33 3.89
C GLU A 72 -4.32 -12.21 3.46
N LYS A 73 -3.17 -12.09 4.14
CA LYS A 73 -1.99 -12.93 3.92
C LYS A 73 -2.19 -14.38 4.37
N LYS A 74 -3.20 -14.66 5.16
CA LYS A 74 -3.57 -16.02 5.58
C LYS A 74 -4.40 -16.76 4.54
N SER A 75 -4.88 -16.09 3.51
CA SER A 75 -5.65 -16.70 2.42
C SER A 75 -4.77 -17.59 1.56
N PRO A 76 -5.29 -18.75 1.07
CA PRO A 76 -4.55 -19.59 0.11
C PRO A 76 -4.30 -18.89 -1.22
N LYS A 77 -5.05 -17.83 -1.54
CA LYS A 77 -4.84 -16.99 -2.73
C LYS A 77 -3.67 -15.99 -2.57
N PHE A 78 -3.15 -15.84 -1.37
CA PHE A 78 -1.95 -15.05 -1.13
C PHE A 78 -0.70 -15.86 -1.49
N LYS A 79 0.06 -15.34 -2.46
CA LYS A 79 1.36 -15.91 -2.86
C LYS A 79 2.42 -14.80 -2.75
N ILE A 80 3.42 -15.02 -1.92
CA ILE A 80 4.49 -14.03 -1.68
C ILE A 80 5.10 -13.56 -3.00
N GLY A 81 5.09 -12.26 -3.21
CA GLY A 81 5.65 -11.64 -4.42
C GLY A 81 4.79 -11.72 -5.68
N LEU A 82 3.66 -12.44 -5.66
CA LEU A 82 2.86 -12.71 -6.86
C LEU A 82 1.43 -12.20 -6.78
N SER A 83 0.69 -12.55 -5.73
CA SER A 83 -0.76 -12.34 -5.70
C SER A 83 -1.31 -12.13 -4.30
N CYS A 84 -2.51 -11.56 -4.25
CA CYS A 84 -3.33 -11.45 -3.05
C CYS A 84 -4.76 -11.93 -3.36
N PRO A 85 -5.64 -12.05 -2.35
CA PRO A 85 -7.03 -12.45 -2.59
C PRO A 85 -7.79 -11.60 -3.61
N LYS A 86 -7.38 -10.34 -3.78
CA LYS A 86 -8.04 -9.40 -4.71
C LYS A 86 -7.66 -9.63 -6.17
N CYS A 87 -6.44 -10.07 -6.44
CA CYS A 87 -5.93 -10.19 -7.82
C CYS A 87 -5.73 -11.63 -8.30
N TYR A 88 -5.71 -12.60 -7.42
CA TYR A 88 -5.39 -13.99 -7.75
C TYR A 88 -6.24 -14.56 -8.90
N ASP A 89 -7.55 -14.35 -8.84
CA ASP A 89 -8.48 -14.90 -9.84
C ASP A 89 -8.41 -14.18 -11.19
N ASN A 90 -7.83 -12.99 -11.22
CA ASN A 90 -7.72 -12.15 -12.42
C ASN A 90 -6.32 -12.20 -13.08
N LEU A 91 -5.38 -12.94 -12.49
CA LEU A 91 -4.04 -13.08 -13.06
C LEU A 91 -4.05 -13.98 -14.30
N THR A 92 -3.48 -13.47 -15.39
CA THR A 92 -3.20 -14.28 -16.57
C THR A 92 -1.98 -15.18 -16.33
N LYS A 93 -1.86 -16.26 -17.13
CA LYS A 93 -0.68 -17.15 -17.07
C LYS A 93 0.63 -16.39 -17.31
N ASP A 94 0.62 -15.43 -18.23
CA ASP A 94 1.79 -14.60 -18.54
C ASP A 94 2.16 -13.66 -17.39
N GLN A 95 1.17 -13.06 -16.73
CA GLN A 95 1.39 -12.24 -15.55
C GLN A 95 1.97 -13.07 -14.41
N PHE A 96 1.41 -14.23 -14.15
CA PHE A 96 1.91 -15.16 -13.13
C PHE A 96 3.38 -15.53 -13.38
N LYS A 97 3.73 -15.89 -14.61
CA LYS A 97 5.10 -16.21 -15.01
C LYS A 97 6.06 -15.03 -14.79
N ARG A 98 5.67 -13.83 -15.25
CA ARG A 98 6.51 -12.63 -15.10
C ARG A 98 6.71 -12.26 -13.62
N PHE A 99 5.67 -12.35 -12.81
CA PHE A 99 5.74 -12.05 -11.38
C PHE A 99 6.61 -13.06 -10.63
N THR A 100 6.51 -14.33 -10.98
CA THR A 100 7.38 -15.40 -10.45
C THR A 100 8.84 -15.14 -10.75
N MET A 101 9.16 -14.80 -11.99
CA MET A 101 10.53 -14.48 -12.41
C MET A 101 11.07 -13.26 -11.65
N ARG A 102 10.30 -12.21 -11.55
CA ARG A 102 10.66 -11.00 -10.79
C ARG A 102 10.94 -11.32 -9.32
N HIS A 103 10.06 -12.10 -8.69
CA HIS A 103 10.23 -12.49 -7.29
C HIS A 103 11.50 -13.30 -7.07
N GLN A 104 11.77 -14.27 -7.95
CA GLN A 104 13.00 -15.06 -7.91
C GLN A 104 14.26 -14.20 -8.04
N GLN A 105 14.25 -13.20 -8.93
CA GLN A 105 15.36 -12.26 -9.08
C GLN A 105 15.59 -11.44 -7.80
N ILE A 106 14.53 -10.96 -7.16
CA ILE A 106 14.61 -10.21 -5.90
C ILE A 106 15.21 -11.07 -4.79
N VAL A 107 14.77 -12.33 -4.67
CA VAL A 107 15.28 -13.27 -3.66
C VAL A 107 16.76 -13.57 -3.89
N LYS A 108 17.17 -13.85 -5.13
CA LYS A 108 18.56 -14.07 -5.50
C LYS A 108 19.45 -12.85 -5.18
N SER A 109 18.98 -11.67 -5.52
CA SER A 109 19.68 -10.40 -5.25
C SER A 109 19.90 -10.18 -3.75
N LYS A 110 18.89 -10.42 -2.93
CA LYS A 110 19.00 -10.30 -1.46
C LYS A 110 19.98 -11.32 -0.87
N ASN A 111 19.97 -12.54 -1.37
CA ASN A 111 20.89 -13.59 -0.91
C ASN A 111 22.34 -13.26 -1.30
N ASN A 112 22.57 -12.78 -2.50
CA ASN A 112 23.90 -12.34 -2.95
C ASN A 112 24.44 -11.17 -2.13
N TYR A 113 23.57 -10.21 -1.75
CA TYR A 113 23.95 -9.11 -0.88
C TYR A 113 24.36 -9.57 0.53
N LYS A 114 23.60 -10.49 1.12
CA LYS A 114 23.95 -11.09 2.43
C LYS A 114 25.27 -11.82 2.37
N PHE A 115 25.51 -12.58 1.31
CA PHE A 115 26.75 -13.32 1.11
C PHE A 115 27.95 -12.37 1.02
N LYS A 116 27.89 -11.34 0.18
CA LYS A 116 28.94 -10.32 0.06
C LYS A 116 29.23 -9.61 1.40
N LYS A 117 28.19 -9.28 2.17
CA LYS A 117 28.35 -8.63 3.46
C LYS A 117 29.07 -9.53 4.49
N ASN A 118 28.90 -10.84 4.40
CA ASN A 118 29.57 -11.80 5.26
C ASN A 118 31.03 -12.04 4.86
N ILE A 119 31.40 -11.83 3.59
CA ILE A 119 32.79 -11.96 3.11
C ILE A 119 33.64 -10.74 3.48
N ILE A 120 33.03 -9.54 3.58
CA ILE A 120 33.72 -8.29 3.89
C ILE A 120 34.03 -8.14 5.40
N ARG A 121 33.52 -9.04 6.21
CA ARG A 121 33.87 -9.14 7.63
C ARG A 121 35.09 -10.04 7.81
#